data_0b3856a39e7fc65502329b15f266de7a
#
_entry.id   0b3856a39e7fc65502329b15f266de7a
#
_cell.length_a   1.000
_cell.length_b   1.000
_cell.length_c   1.000
_cell.angle_alpha   90.00
_cell.angle_beta   90.00
_cell.angle_gamma   90.00
#
_symmetry.space_group_name_H-M   'P 1'
#
loop_
_entity.id
_entity.type
_entity.pdbx_description
1 polymer ?
#
loop_
_entity_poly.entity_id
_entity_poly.type
_entity_poly.pdbx_seq_one_letter_code
_entity_poly.pdbx_strand_id
1 'polypeptide(L)'
;MKATIKRARSGVLGAVLLFALAGCAPDPSDLASSPGTAGTTASTTAATVASTGVVVKINVIDNNFRPQASTAKVGDTVEFTNKGKNDHNVLPQSGTGWGMDTAGFHPGDVYGHVFTAPGVYAFYCSIHGTNKVGMVGTITVTE
;
A
#
# COMPACT_ATOMS: atom_id res chain seq x y z
N MET A 1 24.11 -43.06 -1.81
CA MET A 1 24.30 -42.77 -0.38
C MET A 1 23.05 -42.05 0.11
N LYS A 2 22.25 -42.68 0.99
CA LYS A 2 21.00 -42.15 1.51
C LYS A 2 21.29 -41.46 2.86
N ALA A 3 21.06 -40.14 3.00
CA ALA A 3 21.19 -39.44 4.26
C ALA A 3 19.82 -39.34 4.93
N THR A 4 19.69 -40.02 6.06
CA THR A 4 18.49 -40.03 6.91
C THR A 4 18.57 -38.85 7.91
N ILE A 5 17.66 -37.90 7.84
CA ILE A 5 17.58 -36.82 8.81
C ILE A 5 16.58 -37.21 9.90
N LYS A 6 17.07 -37.38 11.12
CA LYS A 6 16.30 -37.64 12.34
C LYS A 6 15.60 -36.34 12.82
N ARG A 7 14.29 -36.43 12.98
CA ARG A 7 13.48 -35.38 13.63
C ARG A 7 13.63 -35.49 15.15
N ALA A 8 14.12 -34.44 15.79
CA ALA A 8 14.05 -34.28 17.25
C ALA A 8 12.73 -33.57 17.62
N ARG A 9 11.94 -34.25 18.46
CA ARG A 9 10.78 -33.65 19.13
C ARG A 9 11.25 -33.12 20.48
N SER A 10 11.10 -31.84 20.74
CA SER A 10 11.19 -31.25 22.08
C SER A 10 9.86 -30.64 22.43
N GLY A 11 9.20 -31.27 23.40
CA GLY A 11 8.04 -30.73 24.07
C GLY A 11 8.50 -29.77 25.19
N VAL A 12 7.82 -28.66 25.34
CA VAL A 12 7.93 -27.81 26.52
C VAL A 12 6.54 -27.62 27.10
N LEU A 13 6.41 -28.04 28.35
CA LEU A 13 5.25 -27.94 29.21
C LEU A 13 4.90 -26.47 29.50
N GLY A 14 3.58 -26.22 29.58
CA GLY A 14 3.01 -24.91 29.93
C GLY A 14 3.15 -24.57 31.42
N ALA A 15 3.15 -23.29 31.67
CA ALA A 15 2.84 -22.72 32.97
C ALA A 15 1.67 -21.73 32.80
N VAL A 16 0.54 -22.10 33.40
CA VAL A 16 -0.65 -21.26 33.51
C VAL A 16 -0.43 -20.32 34.71
N LEU A 17 -0.38 -19.02 34.48
CA LEU A 17 -0.37 -18.00 35.50
C LEU A 17 -1.77 -17.36 35.55
N LEU A 18 -2.51 -17.67 36.65
CA LEU A 18 -3.77 -16.99 37.01
C LEU A 18 -3.43 -15.64 37.64
N PHE A 19 -3.83 -14.54 37.02
CA PHE A 19 -3.89 -13.22 37.65
C PHE A 19 -5.31 -12.93 38.13
N ALA A 20 -5.45 -12.75 39.44
CA ALA A 20 -6.67 -12.28 40.09
C ALA A 20 -6.82 -10.76 39.87
N LEU A 21 -7.96 -10.34 39.33
CA LEU A 21 -8.35 -8.93 39.25
C LEU A 21 -8.97 -8.52 40.58
N ALA A 22 -8.30 -7.62 41.30
CA ALA A 22 -8.87 -6.83 42.37
C ALA A 22 -9.62 -5.64 41.78
N GLY A 23 -10.91 -5.55 42.00
CA GLY A 23 -11.77 -4.46 41.59
C GLY A 23 -11.53 -3.22 42.49
N CYS A 24 -11.40 -2.04 41.87
CA CYS A 24 -11.63 -0.75 42.52
C CYS A 24 -12.93 -0.18 41.95
N ALA A 25 -13.93 0.00 42.82
CA ALA A 25 -15.12 0.75 42.52
C ALA A 25 -14.85 2.27 42.53
N PRO A 26 -15.44 3.07 41.63
CA PRO A 26 -15.35 4.51 41.71
C PRO A 26 -16.39 5.07 42.73
N ASP A 27 -15.94 6.02 43.52
CA ASP A 27 -16.70 6.81 44.49
C ASP A 27 -17.61 7.84 43.79
N PRO A 28 -18.88 7.97 44.13
CA PRO A 28 -19.76 8.96 43.51
C PRO A 28 -19.82 10.25 44.35
N SER A 29 -18.86 11.13 44.20
CA SER A 29 -18.97 12.50 44.73
C SER A 29 -17.89 13.38 44.16
N ASP A 30 -18.14 14.00 42.98
CA ASP A 30 -17.65 15.32 42.68
C ASP A 30 -18.40 15.90 41.46
N LEU A 31 -19.51 16.56 41.80
CA LEU A 31 -20.18 17.51 40.91
C LEU A 31 -19.40 18.84 41.00
N ALA A 32 -18.40 19.05 40.16
CA ALA A 32 -17.83 20.36 39.93
C ALA A 32 -17.91 20.68 38.43
N SER A 33 -18.84 21.56 38.12
CA SER A 33 -19.02 22.16 36.78
C SER A 33 -17.76 22.87 36.33
N SER A 34 -17.18 22.42 35.24
CA SER A 34 -16.22 23.23 34.47
C SER A 34 -16.80 23.44 33.07
N PRO A 35 -16.85 24.68 32.55
CA PRO A 35 -17.37 24.92 31.21
C PRO A 35 -16.39 24.35 30.18
N GLY A 36 -16.76 23.20 29.60
CA GLY A 36 -16.01 22.59 28.53
C GLY A 36 -16.01 23.49 27.31
N THR A 37 -14.83 23.95 26.94
CA THR A 37 -14.52 24.48 25.62
C THR A 37 -14.92 23.43 24.60
N ALA A 38 -15.94 23.73 23.80
CA ALA A 38 -16.34 22.91 22.67
C ALA A 38 -15.18 22.87 21.66
N GLY A 39 -14.36 21.83 21.76
CA GLY A 39 -13.43 21.48 20.72
C GLY A 39 -14.23 21.10 19.48
N THR A 40 -14.33 22.00 18.54
CA THR A 40 -14.84 21.73 17.18
C THR A 40 -13.89 20.73 16.54
N THR A 41 -14.21 19.47 16.61
CA THR A 41 -13.57 18.45 15.79
C THR A 41 -13.99 18.71 14.35
N ALA A 42 -13.13 19.41 13.61
CA ALA A 42 -13.27 19.53 12.19
C ALA A 42 -13.17 18.12 11.60
N SER A 43 -14.32 17.52 11.31
CA SER A 43 -14.42 16.31 10.51
C SER A 43 -13.95 16.69 9.12
N THR A 44 -12.68 16.45 8.82
CA THR A 44 -12.13 16.59 7.47
C THR A 44 -12.78 15.49 6.64
N THR A 45 -13.89 15.82 6.00
CA THR A 45 -14.48 14.97 4.97
C THR A 45 -13.46 14.92 3.84
N ALA A 46 -12.76 13.77 3.72
CA ALA A 46 -11.91 13.54 2.57
C ALA A 46 -12.79 13.64 1.31
N ALA A 47 -12.57 14.69 0.53
CA ALA A 47 -13.27 14.86 -0.73
C ALA A 47 -12.92 13.67 -1.62
N THR A 48 -13.91 12.85 -1.96
CA THR A 48 -13.75 11.76 -2.92
C THR A 48 -13.56 12.41 -4.29
N VAL A 49 -12.35 12.34 -4.82
CA VAL A 49 -12.06 12.79 -6.18
C VAL A 49 -12.76 11.86 -7.15
N ALA A 50 -13.67 12.38 -7.94
CA ALA A 50 -14.34 11.60 -8.98
C ALA A 50 -13.35 11.27 -10.11
N SER A 51 -13.46 10.07 -10.68
CA SER A 51 -12.70 9.72 -11.88
C SER A 51 -13.12 10.58 -13.06
N THR A 52 -12.15 11.13 -13.79
CA THR A 52 -12.39 11.92 -15.00
C THR A 52 -12.80 11.06 -16.21
N GLY A 53 -12.60 9.75 -16.13
CA GLY A 53 -12.77 8.81 -17.23
C GLY A 53 -11.59 8.78 -18.23
N VAL A 54 -10.59 9.65 -18.04
CA VAL A 54 -9.37 9.62 -18.87
C VAL A 54 -8.45 8.51 -18.38
N VAL A 55 -7.86 7.77 -19.34
CA VAL A 55 -6.93 6.67 -19.05
C VAL A 55 -5.57 6.97 -19.66
N VAL A 56 -4.56 7.07 -18.81
CA VAL A 56 -3.14 7.19 -19.19
C VAL A 56 -2.52 5.79 -19.17
N LYS A 57 -2.06 5.29 -20.32
CA LYS A 57 -1.58 3.91 -20.47
C LYS A 57 -0.07 3.79 -20.35
N ILE A 58 0.38 2.82 -19.55
CA ILE A 58 1.78 2.43 -19.40
C ILE A 58 1.89 0.93 -19.69
N ASN A 59 2.64 0.57 -20.72
CA ASN A 59 2.95 -0.83 -20.99
C ASN A 59 4.15 -1.26 -20.13
N VAL A 60 4.00 -2.38 -19.45
CA VAL A 60 5.06 -3.06 -18.70
C VAL A 60 5.66 -4.12 -19.61
N ILE A 61 6.94 -4.01 -19.91
CA ILE A 61 7.67 -4.86 -20.86
C ILE A 61 8.89 -5.39 -20.14
N ASP A 62 9.40 -6.55 -20.52
CA ASP A 62 10.36 -7.38 -19.78
C ASP A 62 11.53 -6.66 -19.08
N ASN A 63 11.89 -5.48 -19.22
CA ASN A 63 12.87 -4.74 -18.41
C ASN A 63 12.58 -3.23 -18.37
N ASN A 64 11.37 -2.81 -18.78
CA ASN A 64 11.08 -1.40 -18.94
C ASN A 64 9.58 -1.08 -18.81
N PHE A 65 9.28 0.13 -18.35
CA PHE A 65 7.96 0.75 -18.46
C PHE A 65 7.91 1.66 -19.69
N ARG A 66 6.84 1.60 -20.48
CA ARG A 66 6.68 2.44 -21.67
C ARG A 66 5.31 3.11 -21.73
N PRO A 67 5.27 4.46 -21.68
CA PRO A 67 6.40 5.36 -21.46
C PRO A 67 6.97 5.22 -20.04
N GLN A 68 8.27 5.57 -19.88
CA GLN A 68 8.93 5.56 -18.56
C GLN A 68 8.53 6.77 -17.71
N ALA A 69 8.19 7.88 -18.35
CA ALA A 69 7.62 9.06 -17.71
C ALA A 69 6.25 9.38 -18.33
N SER A 70 5.26 9.64 -17.50
CA SER A 70 3.90 9.95 -17.89
C SER A 70 3.37 11.15 -17.12
N THR A 71 2.41 11.85 -17.70
CA THR A 71 1.65 12.92 -17.04
C THR A 71 0.17 12.54 -17.00
N ALA A 72 -0.47 12.76 -15.88
CA ALA A 72 -1.90 12.58 -15.65
C ALA A 72 -2.46 13.80 -14.91
N LYS A 73 -3.78 13.94 -14.86
CA LYS A 73 -4.46 14.89 -13.98
C LYS A 73 -5.04 14.18 -12.76
N VAL A 74 -5.30 14.94 -11.72
CA VAL A 74 -6.07 14.44 -10.58
C VAL A 74 -7.41 13.89 -11.08
N GLY A 75 -7.72 12.65 -10.69
CA GLY A 75 -8.92 11.92 -11.15
C GLY A 75 -8.72 11.09 -12.41
N ASP A 76 -7.60 11.20 -13.13
CA ASP A 76 -7.31 10.29 -14.24
C ASP A 76 -6.91 8.92 -13.72
N THR A 77 -7.22 7.89 -14.50
CA THR A 77 -6.76 6.52 -14.24
C THR A 77 -5.42 6.30 -14.94
N VAL A 78 -4.38 5.93 -14.20
CA VAL A 78 -3.16 5.40 -14.79
C VAL A 78 -3.26 3.88 -14.85
N GLU A 79 -3.24 3.34 -16.07
CA GLU A 79 -3.40 1.91 -16.36
C GLU A 79 -2.06 1.30 -16.77
N PHE A 80 -1.64 0.29 -16.04
CA PHE A 80 -0.47 -0.52 -16.36
C PHE A 80 -0.94 -1.83 -16.98
N THR A 81 -0.44 -2.16 -18.15
CA THR A 81 -0.70 -3.44 -18.81
C THR A 81 0.60 -4.23 -18.91
N ASN A 82 0.65 -5.45 -18.36
CA ASN A 82 1.80 -6.33 -18.53
C ASN A 82 1.78 -6.93 -19.94
N LYS A 83 2.58 -6.35 -20.83
CA LYS A 83 2.80 -6.84 -22.20
C LYS A 83 4.12 -7.58 -22.36
N GLY A 84 4.82 -7.81 -21.26
CA GLY A 84 6.02 -8.64 -21.19
C GLY A 84 5.70 -10.13 -21.23
N LYS A 85 6.76 -10.94 -21.15
CA LYS A 85 6.67 -12.41 -21.08
C LYS A 85 6.84 -12.92 -19.66
N ASN A 86 7.28 -12.04 -18.75
CA ASN A 86 7.56 -12.36 -17.36
C ASN A 86 6.54 -11.71 -16.43
N ASP A 87 6.48 -12.23 -15.21
CA ASP A 87 5.77 -11.55 -14.12
C ASP A 87 6.50 -10.26 -13.76
N HIS A 88 5.73 -9.26 -13.41
CA HIS A 88 6.21 -7.96 -12.98
C HIS A 88 5.53 -7.52 -11.69
N ASN A 89 5.93 -6.39 -11.18
CA ASN A 89 5.18 -5.63 -10.20
C ASN A 89 5.31 -4.12 -10.47
N VAL A 90 4.43 -3.35 -9.86
CA VAL A 90 4.46 -1.88 -9.88
C VAL A 90 4.47 -1.45 -8.42
N LEU A 91 5.64 -1.10 -7.91
CA LEU A 91 5.81 -0.72 -6.51
C LEU A 91 6.13 0.77 -6.41
N PRO A 92 5.46 1.54 -5.54
CA PRO A 92 5.82 2.93 -5.29
C PRO A 92 7.21 3.01 -4.66
N GLN A 93 8.02 3.99 -5.07
CA GLN A 93 9.32 4.25 -4.42
C GLN A 93 9.14 4.87 -3.02
N SER A 94 8.02 5.55 -2.80
CA SER A 94 7.64 6.13 -1.53
C SER A 94 6.11 6.15 -1.39
N GLY A 95 5.64 6.19 -0.15
CA GLY A 95 4.22 6.14 0.15
C GLY A 95 3.64 4.73 0.07
N THR A 96 2.35 4.63 0.32
CA THR A 96 1.57 3.39 0.32
C THR A 96 0.20 3.64 -0.32
N GLY A 97 -0.61 2.59 -0.46
CA GLY A 97 -1.99 2.72 -0.93
C GLY A 97 -2.17 2.60 -2.44
N TRP A 98 -1.11 2.36 -3.21
CA TRP A 98 -1.18 2.03 -4.63
C TRP A 98 -0.04 1.08 -5.03
N GLY A 99 -0.15 0.52 -6.21
CA GLY A 99 0.80 -0.46 -6.73
C GLY A 99 0.19 -1.84 -6.86
N MET A 100 0.89 -2.74 -7.53
CA MET A 100 0.49 -4.12 -7.78
C MET A 100 1.68 -5.05 -7.51
N ASP A 101 1.46 -6.05 -6.68
CA ASP A 101 2.48 -7.05 -6.36
C ASP A 101 2.62 -8.10 -7.46
N THR A 102 3.72 -8.82 -7.46
CA THR A 102 4.04 -9.87 -8.44
C THR A 102 2.97 -10.96 -8.52
N ALA A 103 2.39 -11.34 -7.39
CA ALA A 103 1.36 -12.38 -7.33
C ALA A 103 0.06 -12.04 -8.08
N GLY A 104 -0.14 -10.78 -8.47
CA GLY A 104 -1.32 -10.32 -9.18
C GLY A 104 -1.02 -9.64 -10.53
N PHE A 105 0.22 -9.75 -11.08
CA PHE A 105 0.59 -9.02 -12.28
C PHE A 105 1.38 -9.88 -13.29
N HIS A 106 0.69 -10.88 -13.82
CA HIS A 106 1.20 -11.82 -14.84
C HIS A 106 1.10 -11.24 -16.25
N PRO A 107 1.74 -11.86 -17.25
CA PRO A 107 1.58 -11.47 -18.65
C PRO A 107 0.11 -11.40 -19.08
N GLY A 108 -0.30 -10.23 -19.59
CA GLY A 108 -1.67 -9.92 -20.00
C GLY A 108 -2.51 -9.20 -18.95
N ASP A 109 -2.08 -9.20 -17.69
CA ASP A 109 -2.83 -8.53 -16.61
C ASP A 109 -2.79 -7.01 -16.75
N VAL A 110 -3.84 -6.38 -16.19
CA VAL A 110 -4.03 -4.92 -16.18
C VAL A 110 -4.25 -4.45 -14.74
N TYR A 111 -3.53 -3.42 -14.37
CA TYR A 111 -3.68 -2.73 -13.09
C TYR A 111 -3.97 -1.25 -13.33
N GLY A 112 -5.03 -0.71 -12.74
CA GLY A 112 -5.38 0.71 -12.81
C GLY A 112 -5.39 1.37 -11.43
N HIS A 113 -4.90 2.62 -11.37
CA HIS A 113 -4.96 3.45 -10.17
C HIS A 113 -5.40 4.88 -10.50
N VAL A 114 -6.29 5.45 -9.68
CA VAL A 114 -6.72 6.84 -9.77
C VAL A 114 -5.96 7.67 -8.74
N PHE A 115 -5.16 8.61 -9.20
CA PHE A 115 -4.43 9.52 -8.33
C PHE A 115 -5.33 10.68 -7.90
N THR A 116 -5.45 10.89 -6.60
CA THR A 116 -6.36 11.87 -6.00
C THR A 116 -5.67 13.14 -5.52
N ALA A 117 -4.36 13.24 -5.69
CA ALA A 117 -3.58 14.42 -5.32
C ALA A 117 -2.49 14.70 -6.36
N PRO A 118 -2.19 15.99 -6.63
CA PRO A 118 -1.06 16.33 -7.50
C PRO A 118 0.26 15.95 -6.84
N GLY A 119 1.25 15.58 -7.66
CA GLY A 119 2.57 15.18 -7.17
C GLY A 119 3.38 14.40 -8.18
N VAL A 120 4.56 13.99 -7.77
CA VAL A 120 5.45 13.13 -8.54
C VAL A 120 5.49 11.75 -7.88
N TYR A 121 5.01 10.76 -8.59
CA TYR A 121 4.87 9.39 -8.13
C TYR A 121 5.87 8.51 -8.87
N ALA A 122 7.01 8.28 -8.24
CA ALA A 122 8.02 7.38 -8.76
C ALA A 122 7.72 5.94 -8.38
N PHE A 123 7.97 5.01 -9.31
CA PHE A 123 7.68 3.58 -9.13
C PHE A 123 8.76 2.71 -9.77
N TYR A 124 8.75 1.42 -9.47
CA TYR A 124 9.73 0.46 -9.98
C TYR A 124 9.16 -0.96 -9.99
N CYS A 125 9.85 -1.86 -10.70
CA CYS A 125 9.65 -3.30 -10.61
C CYS A 125 10.82 -3.93 -9.86
N SER A 126 10.56 -4.57 -8.72
CA SER A 126 11.61 -5.14 -7.85
C SER A 126 12.25 -6.41 -8.42
N ILE A 127 11.65 -7.03 -9.44
CA ILE A 127 12.19 -8.22 -10.11
C ILE A 127 13.33 -7.81 -11.05
N HIS A 128 13.22 -6.63 -11.70
CA HIS A 128 14.13 -6.18 -12.75
C HIS A 128 14.84 -4.86 -12.39
N GLY A 129 14.88 -4.53 -11.10
CA GLY A 129 15.53 -3.32 -10.63
C GLY A 129 15.41 -3.10 -9.13
N THR A 130 15.81 -1.93 -8.71
CA THR A 130 15.64 -1.42 -7.36
C THR A 130 14.81 -0.15 -7.41
N ASN A 131 14.51 0.43 -6.26
CA ASN A 131 13.80 1.70 -6.20
C ASN A 131 14.58 2.92 -6.76
N LYS A 132 15.78 2.72 -7.34
CA LYS A 132 16.62 3.80 -7.91
C LYS A 132 17.12 3.51 -9.31
N VAL A 133 17.34 2.25 -9.65
CA VAL A 133 17.97 1.86 -10.92
C VAL A 133 17.32 0.61 -11.51
N GLY A 134 17.42 0.45 -12.81
CA GLY A 134 16.84 -0.65 -13.57
C GLY A 134 15.43 -0.30 -14.08
N MET A 135 14.46 -1.17 -13.86
CA MET A 135 13.09 -0.96 -14.30
C MET A 135 12.35 0.02 -13.39
N VAL A 136 12.48 1.30 -13.68
CA VAL A 136 11.89 2.43 -12.93
C VAL A 136 11.03 3.30 -13.84
N GLY A 137 10.08 4.04 -13.25
CA GLY A 137 9.24 4.99 -13.96
C GLY A 137 8.73 6.11 -13.06
N THR A 138 8.07 7.09 -13.67
CA THR A 138 7.55 8.27 -12.97
C THR A 138 6.21 8.71 -13.57
N ILE A 139 5.26 9.04 -12.73
CA ILE A 139 4.00 9.69 -13.09
C ILE A 139 4.00 11.08 -12.44
N THR A 140 3.83 12.13 -13.25
CA THR A 140 3.57 13.49 -12.77
C THR A 140 2.08 13.75 -12.82
N VAL A 141 1.45 13.91 -11.67
CA VAL A 141 0.02 14.23 -11.55
C VAL A 141 -0.13 15.73 -11.35
N THR A 142 -0.90 16.38 -12.22
CA THR A 142 -1.23 17.81 -12.16
C THR A 142 -2.71 18.00 -11.78
N GLU A 143 -3.08 19.21 -11.47
CA GLU A 143 -4.48 19.57 -11.24
C GLU A 143 -5.30 19.59 -12.54
#